data_2e46fd1be9b1a56348e12280423683ab
#
_entry.id   2e46fd1be9b1a56348e12280423683ab
#
_cell.length_a   1.000
_cell.length_b   1.000
_cell.length_c   1.000
_cell.angle_alpha   90.00
_cell.angle_beta   90.00
_cell.angle_gamma   90.00
#
_symmetry.space_group_name_H-M   'P 1'
#
loop_
_entity.id
_entity.type
_entity.pdbx_description
1 polymer ?
#
loop_
_entity_poly.entity_id
_entity_poly.type
_entity_poly.pdbx_seq_one_letter_code
_entity_poly.pdbx_strand_id
1 'polypeptide(L)'
;MVLIKKNISKLLLFTIINVIVYKVCAICQYKEYAQSYNKNIPNPNRGFYTTQITRLSKFSPLTKSHLQKLVQRGTTVLYRAYCLDTLRNSSHVSSDFLEKLQDDFDLVESVGMQLIIRIYYSYTKDDPDARLSVVKQHIKDMKGVMTANAKNIFALQIGYIGTYGEGYYTNEDFGDHGKINAQQWRNRYEVIKTVLLNTSPDTVVLVRTPEIKINFLNSGILDTGDIVDEKNRNRLGYFNDCFLSSDDDVGTFENDDEYNYVKKDTRKVPIVGETCRNYKTRTNCNSAVKEMERMHFSSLNSEYNESVLNLWKEDGCYQEISERLGYQLKLSHLIATTESSANSIITFHAEGYNNGFSAPFDYKYAKIILKGDNMQCTKRIPIKATSWKAGEYFSICTYLQLPKNIRVGKYEYILEIADSAAYRNSKRNILFVNSSTQNLNDRLNHLHQFLTVTNDEAKNSYCSKSKITNSYCPLFEDNDPEAYPSNILEELKSNVMKCTSLS
;
A
#
# COMPACT_ATOMS: atom_id res chain seq x y z
N MET A 1 10.94 -67.82 -18.15
CA MET A 1 11.49 -67.50 -16.82
C MET A 1 12.23 -66.11 -16.79
N VAL A 2 12.74 -65.60 -17.89
CA VAL A 2 13.46 -64.29 -17.94
C VAL A 2 12.52 -63.10 -17.96
N LEU A 3 11.31 -63.16 -18.53
CA LEU A 3 10.32 -62.07 -18.59
C LEU A 3 9.63 -61.77 -17.25
N ILE A 4 9.49 -62.74 -16.36
CA ILE A 4 8.86 -62.57 -15.05
C ILE A 4 9.80 -61.83 -14.08
N LYS A 5 11.13 -62.11 -14.14
CA LYS A 5 12.11 -61.39 -13.30
C LYS A 5 12.24 -59.89 -13.63
N LYS A 6 12.06 -59.47 -14.91
CA LYS A 6 12.14 -58.07 -15.32
C LYS A 6 10.93 -57.24 -14.83
N ASN A 7 9.75 -57.83 -14.71
CA ASN A 7 8.56 -57.13 -14.24
C ASN A 7 8.52 -57.00 -12.71
N ILE A 8 9.07 -57.96 -11.97
CA ILE A 8 9.16 -57.88 -10.50
C ILE A 8 10.16 -56.78 -10.08
N SER A 9 11.29 -56.64 -10.79
CA SER A 9 12.27 -55.58 -10.49
C SER A 9 11.73 -54.18 -10.79
N LYS A 10 10.93 -54.02 -11.84
CA LYS A 10 10.26 -52.75 -12.16
C LYS A 10 9.17 -52.38 -11.13
N LEU A 11 8.40 -53.39 -10.67
CA LEU A 11 7.36 -53.19 -9.67
C LEU A 11 7.97 -52.85 -8.30
N LEU A 12 9.08 -53.54 -7.89
CA LEU A 12 9.82 -53.20 -6.67
C LEU A 12 10.47 -51.81 -6.75
N LEU A 13 11.04 -51.44 -7.91
CA LEU A 13 11.61 -50.12 -8.11
C LEU A 13 10.53 -49.02 -8.05
N PHE A 14 9.34 -49.26 -8.63
CA PHE A 14 8.22 -48.36 -8.59
C PHE A 14 7.62 -48.19 -7.17
N THR A 15 7.56 -49.27 -6.39
CA THR A 15 7.13 -49.25 -4.99
C THR A 15 8.18 -48.58 -4.09
N ILE A 16 9.47 -48.82 -4.30
CA ILE A 16 10.54 -48.15 -3.54
C ILE A 16 10.61 -46.67 -3.88
N ILE A 17 10.48 -46.30 -5.15
CA ILE A 17 10.43 -44.90 -5.57
C ILE A 17 9.18 -44.19 -4.98
N ASN A 18 8.01 -44.85 -5.01
CA ASN A 18 6.82 -44.27 -4.37
C ASN A 18 6.95 -44.19 -2.85
N VAL A 19 7.53 -45.17 -2.17
CA VAL A 19 7.76 -45.13 -0.71
C VAL A 19 8.81 -44.09 -0.34
N ILE A 20 9.85 -43.90 -1.15
CA ILE A 20 10.85 -42.84 -0.96
C ILE A 20 10.22 -41.45 -1.24
N VAL A 21 9.42 -41.34 -2.30
CA VAL A 21 8.68 -40.10 -2.62
C VAL A 21 7.65 -39.78 -1.54
N TYR A 22 6.95 -40.80 -0.98
CA TYR A 22 6.03 -40.56 0.15
C TYR A 22 6.75 -40.26 1.47
N LYS A 23 7.91 -40.81 1.76
CA LYS A 23 8.69 -40.44 2.96
C LYS A 23 9.32 -39.08 2.88
N VAL A 24 9.72 -38.61 1.69
CA VAL A 24 10.20 -37.24 1.46
C VAL A 24 9.05 -36.21 1.50
N CYS A 25 7.79 -36.69 1.31
CA CYS A 25 6.60 -35.82 1.33
C CYS A 25 6.00 -35.57 2.72
N ALA A 26 6.40 -36.27 3.77
CA ALA A 26 5.78 -36.17 5.10
C ALA A 26 6.18 -34.91 5.89
N ILE A 27 7.22 -34.21 5.47
CA ILE A 27 7.83 -33.11 6.21
C ILE A 27 7.35 -31.73 5.72
N CYS A 28 6.89 -31.64 4.46
CA CYS A 28 6.30 -30.42 3.91
C CYS A 28 4.85 -30.69 3.54
N GLN A 29 3.98 -29.86 4.06
CA GLN A 29 2.56 -29.96 3.77
C GLN A 29 2.11 -28.80 2.88
N TYR A 30 1.33 -29.15 1.86
CA TYR A 30 0.53 -28.23 1.08
C TYR A 30 -0.82 -28.04 1.78
N LYS A 31 -1.19 -26.80 2.01
CA LYS A 31 -2.49 -26.43 2.56
C LYS A 31 -3.16 -25.43 1.64
N GLU A 32 -4.35 -25.78 1.18
CA GLU A 32 -5.22 -24.88 0.43
C GLU A 32 -6.15 -24.12 1.36
N TYR A 33 -6.43 -22.84 1.04
CA TYR A 33 -7.32 -22.00 1.83
C TYR A 33 -8.67 -21.88 1.14
N ALA A 34 -9.73 -22.05 1.93
CA ALA A 34 -11.10 -21.94 1.46
C ALA A 34 -11.36 -20.56 0.83
N GLN A 35 -12.15 -20.56 -0.25
CA GLN A 35 -12.57 -19.37 -0.97
C GLN A 35 -13.73 -18.63 -0.25
N SER A 36 -13.83 -18.79 1.07
CA SER A 36 -14.75 -18.00 1.92
C SER A 36 -14.05 -16.71 2.35
N TYR A 37 -14.64 -15.58 2.01
CA TYR A 37 -14.03 -14.28 2.20
C TYR A 37 -14.85 -13.40 3.14
N ASN A 38 -14.17 -12.71 4.07
CA ASN A 38 -14.74 -11.56 4.74
C ASN A 38 -14.50 -10.32 3.87
N LYS A 39 -15.60 -9.74 3.42
CA LYS A 39 -15.58 -8.67 2.42
C LYS A 39 -15.22 -7.29 3.01
N ASN A 40 -15.42 -7.09 4.31
CA ASN A 40 -15.29 -5.80 4.98
C ASN A 40 -14.07 -5.71 5.91
N ILE A 41 -12.88 -6.07 5.41
CA ILE A 41 -11.64 -5.92 6.18
C ILE A 41 -11.12 -4.49 6.04
N PRO A 42 -10.97 -3.76 7.15
CA PRO A 42 -10.43 -2.40 7.12
C PRO A 42 -8.89 -2.43 6.95
N ASN A 43 -8.42 -2.84 5.79
CA ASN A 43 -7.01 -2.77 5.44
C ASN A 43 -6.58 -1.33 5.15
N PRO A 44 -5.33 -0.95 5.48
CA PRO A 44 -4.83 0.41 5.30
C PRO A 44 -4.60 0.79 3.82
N ASN A 45 -4.46 2.07 3.54
CA ASN A 45 -4.08 2.63 2.23
C ASN A 45 -4.98 2.19 1.07
N ARG A 46 -6.28 2.02 1.30
CA ARG A 46 -7.22 1.56 0.29
C ARG A 46 -8.68 1.89 0.62
N GLY A 47 -9.55 1.68 -0.38
CA GLY A 47 -10.98 1.68 -0.20
C GLY A 47 -11.61 3.07 -0.32
N PHE A 48 -12.85 3.19 0.09
CA PHE A 48 -13.51 4.48 0.16
C PHE A 48 -12.93 5.33 1.30
N TYR A 49 -12.72 6.62 1.03
CA TYR A 49 -12.37 7.62 2.03
C TYR A 49 -13.52 8.61 2.26
N THR A 50 -13.50 9.29 3.41
CA THR A 50 -14.38 10.40 3.75
C THR A 50 -13.61 11.70 3.77
N THR A 51 -14.32 12.84 3.77
CA THR A 51 -13.73 14.16 3.62
C THR A 51 -13.91 15.02 4.87
N GLN A 52 -12.83 15.66 5.32
CA GLN A 52 -12.89 16.75 6.29
C GLN A 52 -12.04 17.93 5.83
N ILE A 53 -12.69 19.03 5.52
CA ILE A 53 -12.06 20.28 5.12
C ILE A 53 -12.05 21.23 6.31
N THR A 54 -10.93 21.93 6.52
CA THR A 54 -10.82 22.99 7.52
C THR A 54 -10.20 24.24 6.92
N ARG A 55 -10.65 25.40 7.38
CA ARG A 55 -10.07 26.70 7.04
C ARG A 55 -9.32 27.23 8.25
N LEU A 56 -8.18 27.84 8.05
CA LEU A 56 -7.39 28.35 9.17
C LEU A 56 -8.12 29.48 9.91
N SER A 57 -8.88 30.31 9.19
CA SER A 57 -9.78 31.33 9.79
C SER A 57 -10.89 30.75 10.66
N LYS A 58 -11.26 29.48 10.47
CA LYS A 58 -12.28 28.76 11.23
C LYS A 58 -11.87 27.28 11.34
N PHE A 59 -10.81 27.04 12.11
CA PHE A 59 -10.26 25.69 12.23
C PHE A 59 -11.22 24.74 12.93
N SER A 60 -11.43 23.58 12.30
CA SER A 60 -12.24 22.48 12.84
C SER A 60 -11.32 21.30 13.10
N PRO A 61 -10.96 21.01 14.37
CA PRO A 61 -10.07 19.91 14.72
C PRO A 61 -10.71 18.55 14.45
N LEU A 62 -9.89 17.55 14.19
CA LEU A 62 -10.33 16.16 14.20
C LEU A 62 -10.74 15.76 15.63
N THR A 63 -11.62 14.78 15.75
CA THR A 63 -11.98 14.22 17.06
C THR A 63 -11.83 12.71 17.05
N LYS A 64 -11.26 12.16 18.14
CA LYS A 64 -11.04 10.73 18.28
C LYS A 64 -12.33 9.92 18.12
N SER A 65 -13.45 10.42 18.67
CA SER A 65 -14.75 9.75 18.60
C SER A 65 -15.27 9.65 17.17
N HIS A 66 -15.08 10.69 16.34
CA HIS A 66 -15.44 10.65 14.93
C HIS A 66 -14.57 9.65 14.16
N LEU A 67 -13.25 9.70 14.33
CA LEU A 67 -12.33 8.77 13.67
C LEU A 67 -12.60 7.31 14.05
N GLN A 68 -12.90 7.04 15.32
CA GLN A 68 -13.29 5.69 15.76
C GLN A 68 -14.55 5.18 15.06
N LYS A 69 -15.56 6.04 14.86
CA LYS A 69 -16.78 5.67 14.10
C LYS A 69 -16.45 5.36 12.63
N LEU A 70 -15.51 6.08 12.02
CA LEU A 70 -15.07 5.78 10.65
C LEU A 70 -14.39 4.41 10.57
N VAL A 71 -13.46 4.12 11.49
CA VAL A 71 -12.78 2.82 11.55
C VAL A 71 -13.77 1.67 11.77
N GLN A 72 -14.77 1.85 12.64
CA GLN A 72 -15.84 0.85 12.88
C GLN A 72 -16.66 0.55 11.61
N ARG A 73 -16.76 1.52 10.68
CA ARG A 73 -17.42 1.36 9.38
C ARG A 73 -16.48 0.81 8.29
N GLY A 74 -15.22 0.52 8.64
CA GLY A 74 -14.21 -0.01 7.72
C GLY A 74 -13.42 1.06 6.96
N THR A 75 -13.61 2.36 7.25
CA THR A 75 -12.86 3.44 6.64
C THR A 75 -11.51 3.61 7.32
N THR A 76 -10.42 3.48 6.56
CA THR A 76 -9.03 3.58 7.07
C THR A 76 -8.27 4.78 6.52
N VAL A 77 -8.85 5.49 5.55
CA VAL A 77 -8.28 6.68 4.91
C VAL A 77 -9.24 7.85 5.10
N LEU A 78 -8.70 9.01 5.49
CA LEU A 78 -9.41 10.27 5.59
C LEU A 78 -8.76 11.30 4.66
N TYR A 79 -9.53 11.92 3.79
CA TYR A 79 -9.09 13.12 3.09
C TYR A 79 -9.18 14.32 4.02
N ARG A 80 -8.05 14.93 4.32
CA ARG A 80 -7.93 16.10 5.19
C ARG A 80 -7.37 17.28 4.40
N ALA A 81 -8.22 18.25 4.12
CA ALA A 81 -7.84 19.45 3.38
C ALA A 81 -7.73 20.67 4.30
N TYR A 82 -6.61 21.38 4.19
CA TYR A 82 -6.30 22.58 4.96
C TYR A 82 -6.27 23.79 4.05
N CYS A 83 -7.25 24.69 4.23
CA CYS A 83 -7.22 25.99 3.58
C CYS A 83 -6.48 27.00 4.45
N LEU A 84 -5.31 27.43 4.01
CA LEU A 84 -4.47 28.42 4.68
C LEU A 84 -4.87 29.85 4.31
N ASP A 85 -6.17 30.15 4.34
CA ASP A 85 -6.77 31.40 3.87
C ASP A 85 -6.19 32.66 4.55
N THR A 86 -5.76 32.56 5.81
CA THR A 86 -5.15 33.66 6.57
C THR A 86 -3.65 33.80 6.36
N LEU A 87 -2.97 32.80 5.77
CA LEU A 87 -1.52 32.80 5.58
C LEU A 87 -1.08 33.12 4.14
N ARG A 88 -2.02 33.48 3.27
CA ARG A 88 -1.75 33.74 1.85
C ARG A 88 -0.64 34.76 1.61
N ASN A 89 -0.52 35.76 2.49
CA ASN A 89 0.48 36.83 2.44
C ASN A 89 1.54 36.74 3.56
N SER A 90 1.52 35.68 4.37
CA SER A 90 2.51 35.46 5.43
C SER A 90 3.76 34.86 4.86
N SER A 91 4.94 35.29 5.31
CA SER A 91 6.23 34.70 4.90
C SER A 91 6.44 33.27 5.46
N HIS A 92 5.81 32.98 6.59
CA HIS A 92 5.98 31.71 7.31
C HIS A 92 4.64 31.12 7.78
N VAL A 93 4.60 29.82 7.94
CA VAL A 93 3.51 29.10 8.60
C VAL A 93 3.60 29.37 10.10
N SER A 94 2.46 29.59 10.75
CA SER A 94 2.42 29.81 12.21
C SER A 94 2.72 28.51 12.97
N SER A 95 3.34 28.64 14.17
CA SER A 95 3.54 27.51 15.09
C SER A 95 2.21 26.87 15.50
N ASP A 96 1.17 27.68 15.72
CA ASP A 96 -0.20 27.22 16.00
C ASP A 96 -0.74 26.24 14.92
N PHE A 97 -0.49 26.54 13.64
CA PHE A 97 -0.91 25.62 12.59
C PHE A 97 -0.08 24.34 12.57
N LEU A 98 1.23 24.42 12.82
CA LEU A 98 2.09 23.23 12.88
C LEU A 98 1.69 22.32 14.05
N GLU A 99 1.31 22.87 15.21
CA GLU A 99 0.78 22.12 16.34
C GLU A 99 -0.56 21.44 15.98
N LYS A 100 -1.50 22.17 15.37
CA LYS A 100 -2.78 21.60 14.91
C LYS A 100 -2.60 20.47 13.89
N LEU A 101 -1.61 20.60 13.01
CA LEU A 101 -1.28 19.56 12.03
C LEU A 101 -0.70 18.32 12.73
N GLN A 102 0.14 18.50 13.75
CA GLN A 102 0.67 17.41 14.57
C GLN A 102 -0.46 16.72 15.34
N ASP A 103 -1.37 17.45 15.97
CA ASP A 103 -2.52 16.90 16.69
C ASP A 103 -3.39 16.00 15.78
N ASP A 104 -3.65 16.46 14.54
CA ASP A 104 -4.40 15.66 13.57
C ASP A 104 -3.64 14.36 13.21
N PHE A 105 -2.31 14.39 13.07
CA PHE A 105 -1.50 13.17 12.87
C PHE A 105 -1.55 12.23 14.06
N ASP A 106 -1.41 12.73 15.29
CA ASP A 106 -1.45 11.91 16.50
C ASP A 106 -2.82 11.23 16.66
N LEU A 107 -3.88 11.93 16.33
CA LEU A 107 -5.24 11.38 16.38
C LEU A 107 -5.44 10.25 15.37
N VAL A 108 -5.07 10.44 14.08
CA VAL A 108 -5.25 9.39 13.07
C VAL A 108 -4.37 8.18 13.36
N GLU A 109 -3.15 8.39 13.85
CA GLU A 109 -2.26 7.32 14.30
C GLU A 109 -2.88 6.51 15.43
N SER A 110 -3.46 7.18 16.43
CA SER A 110 -4.05 6.55 17.60
C SER A 110 -5.18 5.56 17.25
N VAL A 111 -5.83 5.74 16.11
CA VAL A 111 -6.90 4.86 15.62
C VAL A 111 -6.49 3.95 14.44
N GLY A 112 -5.26 4.11 13.93
CA GLY A 112 -4.73 3.31 12.81
C GLY A 112 -5.17 3.80 11.43
N MET A 113 -5.68 5.02 11.30
CA MET A 113 -6.01 5.65 10.02
C MET A 113 -4.80 6.34 9.40
N GLN A 114 -4.94 6.74 8.13
CA GLN A 114 -3.98 7.55 7.39
C GLN A 114 -4.69 8.67 6.62
N LEU A 115 -3.94 9.73 6.28
CA LEU A 115 -4.47 10.91 5.63
C LEU A 115 -4.10 10.95 4.14
N ILE A 116 -5.06 11.32 3.30
CA ILE A 116 -4.80 12.02 2.05
C ILE A 116 -4.82 13.51 2.40
N ILE A 117 -3.70 14.19 2.24
CA ILE A 117 -3.55 15.61 2.62
C ILE A 117 -3.62 16.47 1.38
N ARG A 118 -4.39 17.55 1.45
CA ARG A 118 -4.32 18.67 0.51
C ARG A 118 -4.17 19.98 1.28
N ILE A 119 -3.25 20.82 0.86
CA ILE A 119 -3.02 22.15 1.43
C ILE A 119 -3.21 23.16 0.32
N TYR A 120 -4.01 24.19 0.55
CA TYR A 120 -4.34 25.23 -0.44
C TYR A 120 -4.64 26.57 0.23
N TYR A 121 -4.77 27.64 -0.57
CA TYR A 121 -4.97 29.00 -0.06
C TYR A 121 -6.32 29.60 -0.45
N SER A 122 -6.89 29.20 -1.58
CA SER A 122 -8.04 29.83 -2.22
C SER A 122 -9.27 28.96 -2.10
N TYR A 123 -10.32 29.49 -1.43
CA TYR A 123 -11.57 28.76 -1.18
C TYR A 123 -12.68 29.13 -2.19
N THR A 124 -12.55 30.31 -2.82
CA THR A 124 -13.47 30.79 -3.86
C THR A 124 -12.69 31.10 -5.13
N LYS A 125 -13.40 31.25 -6.26
CA LYS A 125 -12.78 31.59 -7.56
C LYS A 125 -12.16 33.01 -7.56
N ASP A 126 -12.61 33.86 -6.67
CA ASP A 126 -12.16 35.26 -6.54
C ASP A 126 -11.00 35.40 -5.55
N ASP A 127 -10.69 34.34 -4.78
CA ASP A 127 -9.54 34.39 -3.88
C ASP A 127 -8.23 34.31 -4.68
N PRO A 128 -7.25 35.21 -4.42
CA PRO A 128 -5.95 35.13 -5.08
C PRO A 128 -5.13 33.95 -4.59
N ASP A 129 -4.21 33.46 -5.43
CA ASP A 129 -3.18 32.51 -5.03
C ASP A 129 -2.19 33.20 -4.05
N ALA A 130 -1.51 32.38 -3.25
CA ALA A 130 -0.30 32.82 -2.58
C ALA A 130 0.86 32.90 -3.59
N ARG A 131 1.79 33.86 -3.41
CA ARG A 131 2.97 33.98 -4.27
C ARG A 131 3.84 32.73 -4.20
N LEU A 132 4.52 32.39 -5.29
CA LEU A 132 5.45 31.26 -5.36
C LEU A 132 6.45 31.22 -4.19
N SER A 133 7.00 32.37 -3.82
CA SER A 133 7.95 32.47 -2.70
C SER A 133 7.32 32.08 -1.36
N VAL A 134 6.08 32.48 -1.13
CA VAL A 134 5.29 32.12 0.07
C VAL A 134 4.99 30.61 0.08
N VAL A 135 4.49 30.08 -1.02
CA VAL A 135 4.21 28.65 -1.16
C VAL A 135 5.45 27.81 -0.86
N LYS A 136 6.58 28.15 -1.49
CA LYS A 136 7.86 27.44 -1.28
C LYS A 136 8.34 27.52 0.17
N GLN A 137 8.17 28.67 0.82
CA GLN A 137 8.57 28.81 2.23
C GLN A 137 7.67 27.99 3.16
N HIS A 138 6.35 28.03 2.97
CA HIS A 138 5.42 27.24 3.77
C HIS A 138 5.66 25.73 3.64
N ILE A 139 5.98 25.22 2.44
CA ILE A 139 6.37 23.82 2.26
C ILE A 139 7.62 23.48 3.09
N LYS A 140 8.62 24.38 3.11
CA LYS A 140 9.85 24.18 3.92
C LYS A 140 9.56 24.23 5.42
N ASP A 141 8.70 25.16 5.87
CA ASP A 141 8.31 25.29 7.27
C ASP A 141 7.61 24.02 7.79
N MET A 142 6.79 23.38 6.95
CA MET A 142 6.10 22.13 7.28
C MET A 142 6.99 20.88 7.20
N LYS A 143 8.21 20.96 6.66
CA LYS A 143 9.10 19.80 6.44
C LYS A 143 9.24 18.92 7.68
N GLY A 144 9.46 19.51 8.85
CA GLY A 144 9.68 18.79 10.10
C GLY A 144 8.50 17.89 10.45
N VAL A 145 7.31 18.47 10.54
CA VAL A 145 6.09 17.75 10.92
C VAL A 145 5.67 16.74 9.85
N MET A 146 5.78 17.07 8.57
CA MET A 146 5.44 16.16 7.47
C MET A 146 6.38 14.95 7.40
N THR A 147 7.68 15.15 7.61
CA THR A 147 8.67 14.05 7.58
C THR A 147 8.52 13.15 8.80
N ALA A 148 8.33 13.71 9.99
CA ALA A 148 8.12 12.93 11.21
C ALA A 148 6.86 12.05 11.15
N ASN A 149 5.84 12.50 10.42
CA ASN A 149 4.55 11.84 10.28
C ASN A 149 4.32 11.17 8.91
N ALA A 150 5.38 10.94 8.12
CA ALA A 150 5.26 10.38 6.76
C ALA A 150 4.42 9.08 6.71
N LYS A 151 4.53 8.24 7.72
CA LYS A 151 3.75 7.00 7.90
C LYS A 151 2.25 7.20 8.09
N ASN A 152 1.83 8.40 8.54
CA ASN A 152 0.44 8.77 8.73
C ASN A 152 -0.17 9.40 7.47
N ILE A 153 0.65 9.55 6.42
CA ILE A 153 0.26 10.12 5.13
C ILE A 153 0.16 8.98 4.11
N PHE A 154 -1.06 8.66 3.68
CA PHE A 154 -1.24 7.78 2.53
C PHE A 154 -0.78 8.46 1.25
N ALA A 155 -1.19 9.75 1.05
CA ALA A 155 -0.77 10.53 -0.09
C ALA A 155 -0.85 12.03 0.20
N LEU A 156 0.05 12.81 -0.39
CA LEU A 156 0.02 14.28 -0.39
C LEU A 156 -0.36 14.78 -1.78
N GLN A 157 -1.51 15.41 -1.92
CA GLN A 157 -1.94 16.05 -3.16
C GLN A 157 -1.26 17.42 -3.30
N ILE A 158 -0.73 17.71 -4.48
CA ILE A 158 -0.23 19.05 -4.83
C ILE A 158 -1.43 19.99 -4.96
N GLY A 159 -1.75 20.65 -3.87
CA GLY A 159 -2.94 21.46 -3.72
C GLY A 159 -2.69 22.96 -3.56
N TYR A 160 -1.46 23.42 -3.66
CA TYR A 160 -1.06 24.78 -3.30
C TYR A 160 -1.51 25.88 -4.29
N ILE A 161 -2.08 25.50 -5.43
CA ILE A 161 -2.33 26.38 -6.57
C ILE A 161 -3.80 26.33 -6.95
N GLY A 162 -4.41 27.50 -7.10
CA GLY A 162 -5.78 27.66 -7.57
C GLY A 162 -6.85 27.38 -6.51
N THR A 163 -8.10 27.58 -6.89
CA THR A 163 -9.25 27.33 -6.03
C THR A 163 -9.29 25.88 -5.60
N TYR A 164 -9.49 25.63 -4.32
CA TYR A 164 -9.45 24.31 -3.67
C TYR A 164 -8.15 23.53 -3.90
N GLY A 165 -7.10 24.17 -4.46
CA GLY A 165 -5.86 23.51 -4.80
C GLY A 165 -5.94 22.61 -6.03
N GLU A 166 -6.83 22.86 -6.97
CA GLU A 166 -7.02 22.05 -8.16
C GLU A 166 -6.25 22.55 -9.39
N GLY A 167 -5.49 23.64 -9.24
CA GLY A 167 -4.71 24.21 -10.33
C GLY A 167 -5.51 25.05 -11.32
N TYR A 168 -6.82 25.24 -11.11
CA TYR A 168 -7.72 26.07 -11.91
C TYR A 168 -8.05 27.37 -11.21
N TYR A 169 -8.55 28.36 -11.96
CA TYR A 169 -8.87 29.71 -11.48
C TYR A 169 -7.67 30.35 -10.75
N THR A 170 -6.51 30.23 -11.38
CA THR A 170 -5.25 30.74 -10.87
C THR A 170 -4.99 32.16 -11.34
N ASN A 171 -4.16 32.87 -10.60
CA ASN A 171 -3.70 34.20 -10.92
C ASN A 171 -2.20 34.36 -10.61
N GLU A 172 -1.67 35.55 -10.95
CA GLU A 172 -0.31 35.98 -10.64
C GLU A 172 0.79 35.00 -11.10
N ASP A 173 1.47 34.34 -10.18
CA ASP A 173 2.61 33.47 -10.47
C ASP A 173 2.22 32.17 -11.21
N PHE A 174 0.96 31.76 -11.19
CA PHE A 174 0.54 30.43 -11.60
C PHE A 174 -0.42 30.36 -12.79
N GLY A 175 -0.97 31.48 -13.22
CA GLY A 175 -1.87 31.56 -14.37
C GLY A 175 -2.48 32.92 -14.53
N ASP A 176 -3.25 33.12 -15.59
CA ASP A 176 -4.05 34.29 -15.86
C ASP A 176 -5.37 33.88 -16.52
N HIS A 177 -6.47 33.87 -15.74
CA HIS A 177 -7.83 33.57 -16.21
C HIS A 177 -7.91 32.32 -17.14
N GLY A 178 -7.24 31.22 -16.72
CA GLY A 178 -7.23 29.96 -17.48
C GLY A 178 -6.12 29.84 -18.52
N LYS A 179 -5.32 30.89 -18.73
CA LYS A 179 -4.11 30.82 -19.56
C LYS A 179 -2.89 30.64 -18.68
N ILE A 180 -1.95 29.80 -19.14
CA ILE A 180 -0.72 29.51 -18.41
C ILE A 180 0.45 29.70 -19.39
N ASN A 181 1.31 30.68 -19.11
CA ASN A 181 2.52 30.90 -19.92
C ASN A 181 3.69 30.01 -19.45
N ALA A 182 4.78 30.02 -20.21
CA ALA A 182 5.93 29.17 -19.92
C ALA A 182 6.56 29.43 -18.54
N GLN A 183 6.56 30.67 -18.03
CA GLN A 183 7.09 30.97 -16.70
C GLN A 183 6.16 30.47 -15.61
N GLN A 184 4.85 30.60 -15.80
CA GLN A 184 3.84 30.09 -14.86
C GLN A 184 3.88 28.55 -14.78
N TRP A 185 4.11 27.87 -15.90
CA TRP A 185 4.37 26.43 -15.90
C TRP A 185 5.63 26.08 -15.09
N ARG A 186 6.74 26.79 -15.27
CA ARG A 186 7.95 26.60 -14.45
C ARG A 186 7.68 26.83 -12.97
N ASN A 187 6.87 27.83 -12.62
CA ASN A 187 6.51 28.10 -11.23
C ASN A 187 5.72 26.93 -10.60
N ARG A 188 4.79 26.35 -11.36
CA ARG A 188 4.06 25.13 -10.93
C ARG A 188 5.00 23.97 -10.70
N TYR A 189 5.98 23.76 -11.58
CA TYR A 189 6.98 22.70 -11.42
C TYR A 189 7.91 22.96 -10.22
N GLU A 190 8.23 24.21 -9.92
CA GLU A 190 8.97 24.58 -8.72
C GLU A 190 8.23 24.21 -7.43
N VAL A 191 6.91 24.32 -7.40
CA VAL A 191 6.09 23.84 -6.27
C VAL A 191 6.23 22.33 -6.11
N ILE A 192 6.05 21.55 -7.19
CA ILE A 192 6.20 20.08 -7.15
C ILE A 192 7.58 19.69 -6.67
N LYS A 193 8.64 20.28 -7.27
CA LYS A 193 10.03 20.06 -6.85
C LYS A 193 10.22 20.35 -5.36
N THR A 194 9.70 21.48 -4.88
CA THR A 194 9.84 21.88 -3.48
C THR A 194 9.16 20.87 -2.54
N VAL A 195 7.99 20.36 -2.89
CA VAL A 195 7.32 19.29 -2.13
C VAL A 195 8.16 18.01 -2.10
N LEU A 196 8.65 17.54 -3.26
CA LEU A 196 9.47 16.34 -3.35
C LEU A 196 10.74 16.42 -2.49
N LEU A 197 11.40 17.59 -2.44
CA LEU A 197 12.62 17.81 -1.65
C LEU A 197 12.37 18.02 -0.15
N ASN A 198 11.14 18.36 0.25
CA ASN A 198 10.81 18.68 1.64
C ASN A 198 9.80 17.71 2.28
N THR A 199 9.56 16.57 1.68
CA THR A 199 8.79 15.45 2.24
C THR A 199 9.65 14.19 2.27
N SER A 200 9.27 13.21 3.11
CA SER A 200 9.95 11.91 3.16
C SER A 200 9.98 11.25 1.77
N PRO A 201 11.07 10.59 1.39
CA PRO A 201 11.12 9.80 0.16
C PRO A 201 10.04 8.70 0.07
N ASP A 202 9.48 8.30 1.19
CA ASP A 202 8.40 7.31 1.25
C ASP A 202 7.00 7.95 1.09
N THR A 203 6.89 9.29 1.14
CA THR A 203 5.60 9.97 0.95
C THR A 203 5.21 9.98 -0.53
N VAL A 204 4.08 9.40 -0.86
CA VAL A 204 3.49 9.51 -2.21
C VAL A 204 2.97 10.94 -2.42
N VAL A 205 3.28 11.51 -3.57
CA VAL A 205 2.84 12.85 -3.98
C VAL A 205 1.94 12.71 -5.19
N LEU A 206 0.77 13.36 -5.18
CA LEU A 206 -0.21 13.24 -6.24
C LEU A 206 -0.36 14.56 -7.00
N VAL A 207 -0.38 14.48 -8.32
CA VAL A 207 -0.69 15.60 -9.22
C VAL A 207 -2.08 15.45 -9.82
N ARG A 208 -2.68 16.59 -10.25
CA ARG A 208 -4.07 16.62 -10.70
C ARG A 208 -4.28 16.00 -12.07
N THR A 209 -3.34 16.17 -13.00
CA THR A 209 -3.48 15.69 -14.39
C THR A 209 -2.20 15.00 -14.86
N PRO A 210 -2.30 14.08 -15.82
CA PRO A 210 -1.12 13.48 -16.46
C PRO A 210 -0.25 14.51 -17.17
N GLU A 211 -0.84 15.53 -17.80
CA GLU A 211 -0.10 16.65 -18.41
C GLU A 211 0.91 17.25 -17.45
N ILE A 212 0.47 17.58 -16.22
CA ILE A 212 1.34 18.14 -15.19
C ILE A 212 2.52 17.22 -14.90
N LYS A 213 2.28 15.91 -14.74
CA LYS A 213 3.35 14.93 -14.46
C LYS A 213 4.32 14.80 -15.62
N ILE A 214 3.81 14.60 -16.82
CA ILE A 214 4.61 14.37 -18.03
C ILE A 214 5.48 15.61 -18.30
N ASN A 215 4.89 16.79 -18.27
CA ASN A 215 5.60 18.04 -18.53
C ASN A 215 6.61 18.35 -17.41
N PHE A 216 6.27 18.09 -16.14
CA PHE A 216 7.22 18.21 -15.02
C PHE A 216 8.44 17.32 -15.21
N LEU A 217 8.25 16.04 -15.53
CA LEU A 217 9.35 15.08 -15.73
C LEU A 217 10.21 15.43 -16.95
N ASN A 218 9.64 16.05 -17.96
CA ASN A 218 10.35 16.46 -19.19
C ASN A 218 10.95 17.87 -19.11
N SER A 219 10.67 18.62 -18.06
CA SER A 219 11.07 20.03 -17.95
C SER A 219 12.56 20.26 -17.66
N GLY A 220 13.32 19.22 -17.28
CA GLY A 220 14.70 19.32 -16.82
C GLY A 220 14.87 20.03 -15.47
N ILE A 221 13.78 20.47 -14.82
CA ILE A 221 13.83 21.20 -13.55
C ILE A 221 14.41 20.36 -12.41
N LEU A 222 14.31 19.06 -12.55
CA LEU A 222 14.88 18.11 -11.62
C LEU A 222 16.38 17.85 -11.87
N ASP A 223 16.91 18.18 -13.04
CA ASP A 223 18.29 17.85 -13.45
C ASP A 223 19.31 18.93 -12.98
N THR A 224 18.86 19.95 -12.27
CA THR A 224 19.70 21.08 -11.80
C THR A 224 20.41 20.79 -10.48
N GLY A 225 21.08 19.63 -10.36
CA GLY A 225 22.00 19.32 -9.26
C GLY A 225 21.35 18.84 -7.95
N ASP A 226 20.05 18.89 -7.84
CA ASP A 226 19.30 18.37 -6.69
C ASP A 226 18.66 17.03 -7.09
N ILE A 227 19.30 15.98 -6.69
CA ILE A 227 18.91 14.55 -6.72
C ILE A 227 17.57 14.27 -7.40
N VAL A 228 17.62 13.99 -8.69
CA VAL A 228 16.53 13.33 -9.40
C VAL A 228 16.93 11.89 -9.62
N ASP A 229 16.78 11.16 -8.55
CA ASP A 229 16.80 9.73 -8.68
C ASP A 229 15.47 9.21 -9.21
N GLU A 230 15.50 8.04 -9.74
CA GLU A 230 14.32 7.27 -10.15
C GLU A 230 13.29 7.17 -9.01
N LYS A 231 13.73 7.24 -7.76
CA LYS A 231 12.92 7.19 -6.55
C LYS A 231 11.94 8.37 -6.46
N ASN A 232 12.37 9.61 -6.74
CA ASN A 232 11.48 10.77 -6.76
C ASN A 232 10.48 10.73 -7.92
N ARG A 233 10.86 10.18 -9.09
CA ARG A 233 9.95 9.98 -10.22
C ARG A 233 8.86 8.94 -9.88
N ASN A 234 9.22 7.88 -9.19
CA ASN A 234 8.35 6.75 -8.86
C ASN A 234 7.39 7.02 -7.70
N ARG A 235 7.45 8.20 -7.04
CA ARG A 235 6.51 8.57 -5.97
C ARG A 235 5.43 9.58 -6.43
N LEU A 236 5.42 9.96 -7.70
CA LEU A 236 4.37 10.81 -8.28
C LEU A 236 3.21 9.97 -8.79
N GLY A 237 2.08 10.06 -8.12
CA GLY A 237 0.79 9.46 -8.52
C GLY A 237 -0.20 10.54 -8.97
N TYR A 238 -1.50 10.22 -8.91
CA TYR A 238 -2.56 11.07 -9.44
C TYR A 238 -3.72 11.24 -8.46
N PHE A 239 -4.39 12.39 -8.55
CA PHE A 239 -5.73 12.55 -8.02
C PHE A 239 -6.68 13.08 -9.10
N ASN A 240 -7.80 12.38 -9.29
CA ASN A 240 -8.82 12.72 -10.29
C ASN A 240 -10.09 13.19 -9.58
N ASP A 241 -10.31 14.50 -9.53
CA ASP A 241 -11.44 15.11 -8.80
C ASP A 241 -12.77 15.07 -9.58
N CYS A 242 -12.76 14.52 -10.81
CA CYS A 242 -13.96 14.41 -11.65
C CYS A 242 -14.04 13.06 -12.39
N PHE A 243 -13.64 11.98 -11.73
CA PHE A 243 -13.65 10.63 -12.31
C PHE A 243 -15.03 10.25 -12.86
N LEU A 244 -15.08 9.76 -14.10
CA LEU A 244 -16.29 9.36 -14.85
C LEU A 244 -17.28 10.49 -15.16
N SER A 245 -16.92 11.75 -14.97
CA SER A 245 -17.86 12.86 -15.02
C SER A 245 -18.03 13.49 -16.41
N SER A 246 -17.25 13.08 -17.38
CA SER A 246 -17.33 13.34 -18.83
C SER A 246 -16.45 12.33 -19.56
N ASP A 247 -16.30 12.43 -20.87
CA ASP A 247 -15.44 11.54 -21.67
C ASP A 247 -13.96 11.73 -21.31
N ASP A 248 -13.56 12.92 -20.92
CA ASP A 248 -12.22 13.34 -20.55
C ASP A 248 -12.02 13.56 -19.03
N ASP A 249 -12.97 13.13 -18.19
CA ASP A 249 -13.03 13.40 -16.75
C ASP A 249 -12.89 14.89 -16.43
N VAL A 250 -13.67 15.72 -17.16
CA VAL A 250 -13.72 17.19 -17.03
C VAL A 250 -12.32 17.83 -17.14
N GLY A 251 -11.62 17.50 -18.25
CA GLY A 251 -10.28 18.04 -18.53
C GLY A 251 -9.17 17.42 -17.69
N THR A 252 -9.37 16.22 -17.16
CA THR A 252 -8.27 15.44 -16.54
C THR A 252 -7.36 14.87 -17.63
N PHE A 253 -7.92 14.45 -18.77
CA PHE A 253 -7.20 13.90 -19.91
C PHE A 253 -7.36 14.81 -21.14
N GLU A 254 -6.26 15.24 -21.71
CA GLU A 254 -6.24 16.00 -22.97
C GLU A 254 -6.46 15.10 -24.20
N ASN A 255 -6.04 13.83 -24.11
CA ASN A 255 -6.05 12.89 -25.23
C ASN A 255 -5.87 11.43 -24.77
N ASP A 256 -6.01 10.50 -25.71
CA ASP A 256 -5.85 9.07 -25.48
C ASP A 256 -4.43 8.65 -25.07
N ASP A 257 -3.39 9.40 -25.44
CA ASP A 257 -2.02 9.09 -25.05
C ASP A 257 -1.81 9.31 -23.56
N GLU A 258 -2.38 10.38 -23.00
CA GLU A 258 -2.37 10.64 -21.56
C GLU A 258 -3.16 9.59 -20.79
N TYR A 259 -4.34 9.21 -21.30
CA TYR A 259 -5.12 8.13 -20.73
C TYR A 259 -4.33 6.81 -20.69
N ASN A 260 -3.68 6.44 -21.80
CA ASN A 260 -2.86 5.25 -21.88
C ASN A 260 -1.59 5.33 -21.03
N TYR A 261 -1.03 6.52 -20.85
CA TYR A 261 0.10 6.75 -19.95
C TYR A 261 -0.30 6.48 -18.51
N VAL A 262 -1.39 7.08 -18.01
CA VAL A 262 -1.90 6.87 -16.64
C VAL A 262 -2.19 5.39 -16.39
N LYS A 263 -2.87 4.71 -17.32
CA LYS A 263 -3.17 3.28 -17.23
C LYS A 263 -1.91 2.40 -17.01
N LYS A 264 -0.78 2.77 -17.61
CA LYS A 264 0.49 2.05 -17.44
C LYS A 264 1.18 2.44 -16.14
N ASP A 265 1.16 3.71 -15.81
CA ASP A 265 1.90 4.30 -14.70
C ASP A 265 1.28 3.93 -13.34
N THR A 266 -0.05 3.91 -13.24
CA THR A 266 -0.79 3.56 -12.01
C THR A 266 -0.66 2.09 -11.59
N ARG A 267 -0.03 1.26 -12.40
CA ARG A 267 0.47 -0.05 -11.94
C ARG A 267 1.61 0.06 -10.93
N LYS A 268 2.26 1.23 -10.80
CA LYS A 268 3.42 1.48 -9.95
C LYS A 268 3.18 2.55 -8.90
N VAL A 269 2.23 3.45 -9.14
CA VAL A 269 1.91 4.59 -8.28
C VAL A 269 0.41 4.64 -8.01
N PRO A 270 -0.04 5.11 -6.84
CA PRO A 270 -1.45 5.19 -6.53
C PRO A 270 -2.17 6.28 -7.33
N ILE A 271 -3.45 6.03 -7.59
CA ILE A 271 -4.43 7.03 -8.01
C ILE A 271 -5.58 7.04 -7.01
N VAL A 272 -5.98 8.24 -6.63
CA VAL A 272 -7.17 8.49 -5.81
C VAL A 272 -8.10 9.45 -6.55
N GLY A 273 -9.32 9.61 -6.11
CA GLY A 273 -10.21 10.56 -6.78
C GLY A 273 -11.60 10.65 -6.19
N GLU A 274 -12.44 11.38 -6.91
CA GLU A 274 -13.85 11.54 -6.61
C GLU A 274 -14.68 11.75 -7.89
N THR A 275 -15.98 11.51 -7.80
CA THR A 275 -16.92 11.76 -8.90
C THR A 275 -17.54 13.14 -8.71
N CYS A 276 -17.50 14.03 -9.69
CA CYS A 276 -17.99 15.39 -9.53
C CYS A 276 -19.40 15.62 -10.11
N ARG A 277 -19.86 14.76 -11.02
CA ARG A 277 -21.23 14.78 -11.55
C ARG A 277 -21.63 13.42 -12.14
N ASN A 278 -22.93 13.17 -12.23
CA ASN A 278 -23.44 11.98 -12.89
C ASN A 278 -23.42 12.16 -14.43
N TYR A 279 -22.62 11.35 -15.10
CA TYR A 279 -22.56 11.25 -16.57
C TYR A 279 -22.92 9.81 -16.96
N LYS A 280 -24.20 9.54 -17.19
CA LYS A 280 -24.79 8.20 -17.26
C LYS A 280 -24.07 7.20 -18.16
N THR A 281 -23.46 7.65 -19.25
CA THR A 281 -22.70 6.78 -20.16
C THR A 281 -21.45 6.19 -19.52
N ARG A 282 -20.84 6.89 -18.56
CA ARG A 282 -19.61 6.44 -17.88
C ARG A 282 -19.79 6.10 -16.40
N THR A 283 -20.76 6.71 -15.71
CA THR A 283 -21.00 6.46 -14.29
C THR A 283 -21.80 5.18 -14.01
N ASN A 284 -22.34 4.47 -15.02
CA ASN A 284 -23.00 3.19 -14.81
C ASN A 284 -22.03 2.13 -14.26
N CYS A 285 -22.56 1.11 -13.58
CA CYS A 285 -21.76 0.08 -12.92
C CYS A 285 -20.71 -0.59 -13.81
N ASN A 286 -21.10 -0.97 -15.03
CA ASN A 286 -20.21 -1.69 -15.94
C ASN A 286 -19.01 -0.83 -16.37
N SER A 287 -19.24 0.45 -16.66
CA SER A 287 -18.16 1.39 -16.99
C SER A 287 -17.33 1.73 -15.78
N ALA A 288 -17.94 2.01 -14.63
CA ALA A 288 -17.24 2.41 -13.40
C ALA A 288 -16.25 1.33 -12.93
N VAL A 289 -16.70 0.08 -12.82
CA VAL A 289 -15.85 -1.04 -12.39
C VAL A 289 -14.69 -1.25 -13.36
N LYS A 290 -14.96 -1.24 -14.68
CA LYS A 290 -13.91 -1.40 -15.69
C LYS A 290 -12.89 -0.28 -15.68
N GLU A 291 -13.33 0.97 -15.50
CA GLU A 291 -12.41 2.11 -15.48
C GLU A 291 -11.56 2.12 -14.19
N MET A 292 -12.14 1.79 -13.03
CA MET A 292 -11.37 1.62 -11.79
C MET A 292 -10.31 0.52 -11.90
N GLU A 293 -10.66 -0.59 -12.56
CA GLU A 293 -9.73 -1.69 -12.82
C GLU A 293 -8.62 -1.28 -13.79
N ARG A 294 -8.97 -0.58 -14.89
CA ARG A 294 -8.00 -0.10 -15.89
C ARG A 294 -7.02 0.92 -15.34
N MET A 295 -7.52 1.83 -14.49
CA MET A 295 -6.74 2.92 -13.89
C MET A 295 -6.13 2.54 -12.54
N HIS A 296 -6.33 1.31 -12.07
CA HIS A 296 -5.78 0.80 -10.81
C HIS A 296 -6.10 1.69 -9.59
N PHE A 297 -7.38 2.10 -9.45
CA PHE A 297 -7.80 2.99 -8.37
C PHE A 297 -7.49 2.44 -6.99
N SER A 298 -6.80 3.24 -6.18
CA SER A 298 -6.44 2.89 -4.80
C SER A 298 -7.51 3.30 -3.80
N SER A 299 -8.11 4.47 -4.00
CA SER A 299 -9.10 5.02 -3.07
C SER A 299 -10.01 6.02 -3.78
N LEU A 300 -11.27 6.11 -3.33
CA LEU A 300 -12.27 7.01 -3.90
C LEU A 300 -13.11 7.67 -2.80
N ASN A 301 -13.56 8.90 -3.03
CA ASN A 301 -14.40 9.63 -2.09
C ASN A 301 -15.80 9.00 -1.99
N SER A 302 -16.24 8.66 -0.78
CA SER A 302 -17.57 8.10 -0.50
C SER A 302 -18.66 9.13 -0.23
N GLU A 303 -18.33 10.43 -0.26
CA GLU A 303 -19.23 11.53 0.08
C GLU A 303 -19.49 12.47 -1.10
N TYR A 304 -18.86 12.26 -2.26
CA TYR A 304 -18.97 13.08 -3.45
C TYR A 304 -18.87 12.23 -4.73
N ASN A 305 -19.76 12.32 -5.69
CA ASN A 305 -21.06 12.95 -5.80
C ASN A 305 -22.15 11.95 -5.38
N GLU A 306 -23.11 12.34 -4.54
CA GLU A 306 -24.13 11.44 -4.00
C GLU A 306 -24.99 10.76 -5.07
N SER A 307 -25.31 11.44 -6.18
CA SER A 307 -26.13 10.85 -7.24
C SER A 307 -25.42 9.69 -7.95
N VAL A 308 -24.08 9.71 -8.05
CA VAL A 308 -23.30 8.60 -8.60
C VAL A 308 -23.19 7.46 -7.59
N LEU A 309 -22.89 7.78 -6.34
CA LEU A 309 -22.79 6.78 -5.29
C LEU A 309 -24.12 6.03 -5.04
N ASN A 310 -25.25 6.74 -5.13
CA ASN A 310 -26.56 6.14 -5.01
C ASN A 310 -26.89 5.27 -6.24
N LEU A 311 -26.54 5.71 -7.45
CA LEU A 311 -26.65 4.89 -8.66
C LEU A 311 -25.91 3.54 -8.50
N TRP A 312 -24.66 3.55 -7.98
CA TRP A 312 -23.92 2.31 -7.75
C TRP A 312 -24.54 1.40 -6.68
N LYS A 313 -25.22 1.98 -5.67
CA LYS A 313 -25.95 1.20 -4.66
C LYS A 313 -27.23 0.57 -5.27
N GLU A 314 -27.97 1.35 -6.05
CA GLU A 314 -29.21 0.92 -6.72
C GLU A 314 -28.93 -0.15 -7.78
N ASP A 315 -27.88 0.04 -8.59
CA ASP A 315 -27.44 -0.90 -9.64
C ASP A 315 -26.63 -2.09 -9.08
N GLY A 316 -26.29 -2.10 -7.79
CA GLY A 316 -25.70 -3.23 -7.06
C GLY A 316 -24.19 -3.37 -7.13
N CYS A 317 -23.43 -2.44 -7.77
CA CYS A 317 -21.96 -2.53 -7.85
C CYS A 317 -21.21 -1.81 -6.73
N TYR A 318 -21.88 -1.03 -5.88
CA TYR A 318 -21.20 -0.30 -4.79
C TYR A 318 -20.39 -1.22 -3.88
N GLN A 319 -20.95 -2.42 -3.58
CA GLN A 319 -20.26 -3.39 -2.73
C GLN A 319 -18.99 -3.93 -3.40
N GLU A 320 -19.07 -4.31 -4.69
CA GLU A 320 -17.90 -4.76 -5.45
C GLU A 320 -16.82 -3.68 -5.50
N ILE A 321 -17.20 -2.43 -5.79
CA ILE A 321 -16.28 -1.29 -5.80
C ILE A 321 -15.61 -1.13 -4.43
N SER A 322 -16.37 -1.14 -3.34
CA SER A 322 -15.88 -1.04 -1.97
C SER A 322 -14.84 -2.13 -1.64
N GLU A 323 -15.12 -3.37 -2.06
CA GLU A 323 -14.24 -4.52 -1.83
C GLU A 323 -12.95 -4.45 -2.63
N ARG A 324 -13.00 -3.92 -3.87
CA ARG A 324 -11.90 -3.95 -4.83
C ARG A 324 -11.08 -2.66 -4.89
N LEU A 325 -11.59 -1.52 -4.41
CA LEU A 325 -10.80 -0.28 -4.33
C LEU A 325 -9.50 -0.53 -3.56
N GLY A 326 -8.36 -0.22 -4.20
CA GLY A 326 -7.06 -0.58 -3.71
C GLY A 326 -6.76 -2.06 -3.92
N TYR A 327 -6.02 -2.67 -2.99
CA TYR A 327 -5.68 -4.09 -3.03
C TYR A 327 -6.70 -4.95 -2.26
N GLN A 328 -6.89 -6.19 -2.72
CA GLN A 328 -7.64 -7.21 -2.01
C GLN A 328 -6.87 -8.53 -2.08
N LEU A 329 -6.12 -8.85 -1.05
CA LEU A 329 -5.21 -10.01 -1.03
C LEU A 329 -5.94 -11.26 -0.56
N LYS A 330 -6.00 -12.27 -1.41
CA LYS A 330 -6.57 -13.60 -1.14
C LYS A 330 -5.43 -14.61 -1.06
N LEU A 331 -5.31 -15.31 0.05
CA LEU A 331 -4.36 -16.42 0.19
C LEU A 331 -4.93 -17.64 -0.53
N SER A 332 -4.15 -18.23 -1.43
CA SER A 332 -4.54 -19.45 -2.16
C SER A 332 -4.04 -20.71 -1.44
N HIS A 333 -2.76 -20.76 -1.17
CA HIS A 333 -2.16 -21.91 -0.48
C HIS A 333 -0.89 -21.55 0.29
N LEU A 334 -0.49 -22.47 1.16
CA LEU A 334 0.75 -22.44 1.92
C LEU A 334 1.47 -23.78 1.76
N ILE A 335 2.76 -23.73 1.44
CA ILE A 335 3.68 -24.88 1.54
C ILE A 335 4.63 -24.57 2.69
N ALA A 336 4.58 -25.36 3.75
CA ALA A 336 5.41 -25.13 4.92
C ALA A 336 5.92 -26.46 5.50
N THR A 337 7.09 -26.41 6.14
CA THR A 337 7.63 -27.53 6.91
C THR A 337 6.73 -27.81 8.11
N THR A 338 6.34 -29.05 8.33
CA THR A 338 5.44 -29.46 9.43
C THR A 338 6.15 -30.18 10.56
N GLU A 339 7.36 -30.69 10.33
CA GLU A 339 8.17 -31.31 11.35
C GLU A 339 9.65 -31.03 11.15
N SER A 340 10.38 -30.66 12.21
CA SER A 340 11.80 -30.33 12.17
C SER A 340 12.44 -30.43 13.55
N SER A 341 13.76 -30.25 13.62
CA SER A 341 14.50 -30.17 14.89
C SER A 341 15.15 -28.78 15.07
N ALA A 342 15.64 -28.49 16.25
CA ALA A 342 16.39 -27.27 16.52
C ALA A 342 17.59 -27.14 15.55
N ASN A 343 17.96 -25.91 15.22
CA ASN A 343 19.06 -25.59 14.31
C ASN A 343 18.88 -26.06 12.84
N SER A 344 17.70 -26.57 12.48
CA SER A 344 17.38 -27.00 11.11
C SER A 344 16.81 -25.89 10.26
N ILE A 345 16.86 -26.06 8.93
CA ILE A 345 16.23 -25.14 7.97
C ILE A 345 14.81 -25.61 7.68
N ILE A 346 13.86 -24.69 7.75
CA ILE A 346 12.46 -24.89 7.40
C ILE A 346 12.10 -24.04 6.17
N THR A 347 11.09 -24.48 5.44
CA THR A 347 10.54 -23.78 4.28
C THR A 347 9.22 -23.08 4.65
N PHE A 348 9.04 -21.87 4.16
CA PHE A 348 7.78 -21.14 4.17
C PHE A 348 7.52 -20.56 2.78
N HIS A 349 6.40 -20.93 2.17
CA HIS A 349 5.98 -20.42 0.87
C HIS A 349 4.45 -20.24 0.87
N ALA A 350 3.99 -18.99 0.95
CA ALA A 350 2.60 -18.62 0.84
C ALA A 350 2.34 -17.98 -0.53
N GLU A 351 1.33 -18.46 -1.23
CA GLU A 351 0.86 -17.87 -2.50
C GLU A 351 -0.56 -17.35 -2.37
N GLY A 352 -0.82 -16.26 -3.08
CA GLY A 352 -2.12 -15.64 -3.13
C GLY A 352 -2.36 -14.86 -4.41
N TYR A 353 -3.51 -14.21 -4.49
CA TYR A 353 -3.98 -13.45 -5.63
C TYR A 353 -4.50 -12.08 -5.17
N ASN A 354 -4.10 -11.02 -5.87
CA ASN A 354 -4.64 -9.68 -5.61
C ASN A 354 -5.86 -9.43 -6.49
N ASN A 355 -7.05 -9.51 -5.91
CA ASN A 355 -8.33 -9.28 -6.60
C ASN A 355 -8.78 -7.81 -6.56
N GLY A 356 -7.99 -6.91 -5.97
CA GLY A 356 -8.26 -5.48 -5.94
C GLY A 356 -7.98 -4.78 -7.27
N PHE A 357 -8.19 -3.48 -7.29
CA PHE A 357 -7.90 -2.65 -8.47
C PHE A 357 -6.44 -2.17 -8.50
N SER A 358 -5.72 -2.12 -7.37
CA SER A 358 -4.34 -1.66 -7.32
C SER A 358 -3.41 -2.56 -6.49
N ALA A 359 -2.12 -2.29 -6.52
CA ALA A 359 -1.15 -2.92 -5.63
C ALA A 359 -1.20 -2.29 -4.22
N PRO A 360 -0.74 -3.00 -3.16
CA PRO A 360 -0.43 -2.36 -1.88
C PRO A 360 0.88 -1.57 -2.03
N PHE A 361 0.80 -0.25 -1.90
CA PHE A 361 1.96 0.62 -1.93
C PHE A 361 2.55 0.74 -0.52
N ASP A 362 3.88 0.97 -0.43
CA ASP A 362 4.63 1.28 0.80
C ASP A 362 4.84 0.13 1.81
N TYR A 363 4.61 -1.14 1.42
CA TYR A 363 4.89 -2.30 2.27
C TYR A 363 6.17 -2.99 1.84
N LYS A 364 7.18 -3.06 2.72
CA LYS A 364 8.54 -3.51 2.39
C LYS A 364 8.93 -4.81 3.07
N TYR A 365 8.21 -5.29 4.10
CA TYR A 365 8.52 -6.55 4.75
C TYR A 365 7.30 -7.24 5.35
N ALA A 366 7.44 -8.56 5.48
CA ALA A 366 6.56 -9.39 6.27
C ALA A 366 7.33 -9.97 7.46
N LYS A 367 6.63 -10.46 8.47
CA LYS A 367 7.23 -11.18 9.59
C LYS A 367 6.56 -12.52 9.74
N ILE A 368 7.34 -13.59 9.65
CA ILE A 368 6.90 -14.94 9.95
C ILE A 368 7.06 -15.16 11.44
N ILE A 369 6.01 -15.65 12.07
CA ILE A 369 5.91 -15.91 13.50
C ILE A 369 5.59 -17.39 13.66
N LEU A 370 6.39 -18.09 14.44
CA LEU A 370 6.11 -19.42 14.96
C LEU A 370 5.67 -19.26 16.42
N LYS A 371 4.39 -19.43 16.69
CA LYS A 371 3.82 -19.25 18.03
C LYS A 371 3.47 -20.60 18.66
N GLY A 372 4.19 -20.97 19.70
CA GLY A 372 3.89 -22.10 20.60
C GLY A 372 3.31 -21.61 21.94
N ASP A 373 3.03 -22.55 22.84
CA ASP A 373 2.41 -22.24 24.14
C ASP A 373 3.28 -21.33 25.01
N ASN A 374 4.59 -21.61 25.08
CA ASN A 374 5.51 -20.91 26.00
C ASN A 374 6.66 -20.19 25.29
N MET A 375 6.66 -20.18 23.95
CA MET A 375 7.73 -19.59 23.16
C MET A 375 7.21 -19.08 21.81
N GLN A 376 7.73 -17.94 21.40
CA GLN A 376 7.49 -17.40 20.07
C GLN A 376 8.81 -17.16 19.36
N CYS A 377 8.93 -17.65 18.12
CA CYS A 377 10.09 -17.36 17.26
C CYS A 377 9.66 -16.53 16.08
N THR A 378 10.43 -15.51 15.74
CA THR A 378 10.07 -14.56 14.69
C THR A 378 11.21 -14.31 13.73
N LYS A 379 10.87 -14.03 12.47
CA LYS A 379 11.79 -13.55 11.45
C LYS A 379 11.10 -12.58 10.51
N ARG A 380 11.71 -11.41 10.32
CA ARG A 380 11.33 -10.47 9.25
C ARG A 380 11.96 -10.90 7.95
N ILE A 381 11.21 -10.76 6.88
CA ILE A 381 11.63 -11.02 5.51
C ILE A 381 11.26 -9.83 4.63
N PRO A 382 12.11 -9.43 3.70
CA PRO A 382 11.78 -8.37 2.76
C PRO A 382 10.67 -8.82 1.82
N ILE A 383 9.79 -7.89 1.48
CA ILE A 383 8.78 -8.06 0.43
C ILE A 383 8.76 -6.81 -0.44
N LYS A 384 8.39 -6.99 -1.70
CA LYS A 384 8.12 -5.89 -2.62
C LYS A 384 6.62 -5.88 -2.93
N ALA A 385 5.80 -5.40 -1.97
CA ALA A 385 4.35 -5.47 -2.11
C ALA A 385 3.82 -4.69 -3.33
N THR A 386 4.55 -3.70 -3.82
CA THR A 386 4.25 -3.02 -5.10
C THR A 386 4.31 -3.95 -6.31
N SER A 387 4.94 -5.13 -6.21
CA SER A 387 4.90 -6.16 -7.25
C SER A 387 3.64 -7.03 -7.20
N TRP A 388 2.84 -6.94 -6.14
CA TRP A 388 1.57 -7.67 -6.00
C TRP A 388 0.44 -6.93 -6.73
N LYS A 389 0.57 -6.85 -8.05
CA LYS A 389 -0.29 -6.03 -8.89
C LYS A 389 -1.71 -6.56 -8.94
N ALA A 390 -2.64 -5.66 -9.23
CA ALA A 390 -4.04 -6.01 -9.48
C ALA A 390 -4.16 -7.12 -10.53
N GLY A 391 -4.98 -8.12 -10.27
CA GLY A 391 -5.21 -9.23 -11.19
C GLY A 391 -4.04 -10.21 -11.32
N GLU A 392 -3.04 -10.16 -10.43
CA GLU A 392 -1.86 -11.03 -10.50
C GLU A 392 -1.69 -11.86 -9.22
N TYR A 393 -1.00 -12.99 -9.34
CA TYR A 393 -0.57 -13.79 -8.20
C TYR A 393 0.61 -13.14 -7.49
N PHE A 394 0.69 -13.34 -6.19
CA PHE A 394 1.84 -12.93 -5.38
C PHE A 394 2.35 -14.12 -4.57
N SER A 395 3.62 -14.07 -4.17
CA SER A 395 4.20 -15.04 -3.27
C SER A 395 5.03 -14.39 -2.17
N ILE A 396 5.05 -15.03 -1.01
CA ILE A 396 5.94 -14.74 0.12
C ILE A 396 6.69 -16.05 0.40
N CYS A 397 7.95 -16.11 0.00
CA CYS A 397 8.73 -17.34 0.04
C CYS A 397 10.07 -17.11 0.74
N THR A 398 10.45 -18.04 1.63
CA THR A 398 11.74 -17.98 2.32
C THR A 398 12.14 -19.33 2.92
N TYR A 399 13.44 -19.47 3.17
CA TYR A 399 14.02 -20.51 3.99
C TYR A 399 14.47 -19.90 5.32
N LEU A 400 14.08 -20.50 6.43
CA LEU A 400 14.34 -20.00 7.78
C LEU A 400 15.12 -21.02 8.58
N GLN A 401 16.14 -20.60 9.29
CA GLN A 401 16.85 -21.44 10.22
C GLN A 401 16.23 -21.32 11.60
N LEU A 402 15.80 -22.45 12.16
CA LEU A 402 15.36 -22.54 13.55
C LEU A 402 16.57 -22.30 14.49
N PRO A 403 16.43 -21.53 15.55
CA PRO A 403 17.52 -21.32 16.49
C PRO A 403 17.80 -22.57 17.33
N LYS A 404 19.02 -22.70 17.85
CA LYS A 404 19.43 -23.84 18.67
C LYS A 404 18.62 -23.98 19.96
N ASN A 405 18.09 -22.89 20.48
CA ASN A 405 17.33 -22.81 21.74
C ASN A 405 15.81 -22.90 21.56
N ILE A 406 15.32 -23.22 20.36
CA ILE A 406 13.88 -23.46 20.20
C ILE A 406 13.49 -24.71 21.00
N ARG A 407 12.38 -24.64 21.73
CA ARG A 407 11.90 -25.75 22.53
C ARG A 407 11.14 -26.75 21.68
N VAL A 408 11.19 -28.03 22.09
CA VAL A 408 10.31 -29.06 21.53
C VAL A 408 8.86 -28.67 21.79
N GLY A 409 8.02 -28.84 20.76
CA GLY A 409 6.61 -28.48 20.86
C GLY A 409 5.97 -28.18 19.51
N LYS A 410 4.71 -27.78 19.56
CA LYS A 410 3.90 -27.42 18.38
C LYS A 410 3.82 -25.90 18.26
N TYR A 411 4.07 -25.39 17.08
CA TYR A 411 4.10 -23.97 16.76
C TYR A 411 3.18 -23.66 15.58
N GLU A 412 2.29 -22.67 15.72
CA GLU A 412 1.47 -22.17 14.62
C GLU A 412 2.28 -21.19 13.75
N TYR A 413 2.16 -21.32 12.43
CA TYR A 413 2.62 -20.32 11.49
C TYR A 413 1.64 -19.14 11.44
N ILE A 414 2.14 -17.96 11.73
CA ILE A 414 1.40 -16.70 11.66
C ILE A 414 2.18 -15.73 10.76
N LEU A 415 1.49 -14.96 9.95
CA LEU A 415 2.08 -13.98 9.05
C LEU A 415 1.61 -12.56 9.42
N GLU A 416 2.55 -11.68 9.67
CA GLU A 416 2.36 -10.25 9.82
C GLU A 416 2.86 -9.54 8.57
N ILE A 417 2.03 -8.70 7.94
CA ILE A 417 2.42 -7.81 6.83
C ILE A 417 2.28 -6.38 7.34
N ALA A 418 3.41 -5.74 7.64
CA ALA A 418 3.46 -4.46 8.31
C ALA A 418 3.84 -3.32 7.37
N ASP A 419 3.37 -2.10 7.69
CA ASP A 419 3.56 -0.90 6.88
C ASP A 419 5.01 -0.39 6.88
N SER A 420 5.75 -0.51 7.98
CA SER A 420 7.12 -0.01 8.08
C SER A 420 7.97 -0.81 9.06
N ALA A 421 9.27 -0.90 8.76
CA ALA A 421 10.26 -1.51 9.64
C ALA A 421 10.63 -0.62 10.82
N ALA A 422 10.73 0.68 10.59
CA ALA A 422 11.15 1.66 11.59
C ALA A 422 10.00 2.04 12.53
N TYR A 423 8.77 1.94 12.05
CA TYR A 423 7.58 2.34 12.77
C TYR A 423 6.47 1.31 12.58
N ARG A 424 5.92 0.84 13.68
CA ARG A 424 4.92 -0.22 13.68
C ARG A 424 3.64 0.26 14.38
N ASN A 425 2.61 0.44 13.59
CA ASN A 425 1.25 0.50 14.11
C ASN A 425 0.53 -0.80 13.73
N SER A 426 0.39 -1.72 14.69
CA SER A 426 -0.25 -3.03 14.45
C SER A 426 -1.68 -2.90 13.91
N LYS A 427 -2.37 -1.80 14.17
CA LYS A 427 -3.70 -1.51 13.61
C LYS A 427 -3.70 -1.39 12.09
N ARG A 428 -2.52 -1.18 11.47
CA ARG A 428 -2.32 -1.06 10.02
C ARG A 428 -1.69 -2.30 9.37
N ASN A 429 -1.59 -3.42 10.07
CA ASN A 429 -1.19 -4.67 9.45
C ASN A 429 -2.21 -5.09 8.39
N ILE A 430 -1.72 -5.59 7.25
CA ILE A 430 -2.57 -6.13 6.17
C ILE A 430 -3.05 -7.52 6.55
N LEU A 431 -4.36 -7.72 6.42
CA LEU A 431 -5.00 -9.03 6.54
C LEU A 431 -5.41 -9.55 5.16
N PHE A 432 -5.25 -10.86 4.95
CA PHE A 432 -5.88 -11.56 3.84
C PHE A 432 -7.41 -11.57 4.02
N VAL A 433 -8.15 -11.54 2.93
CA VAL A 433 -9.62 -11.57 2.99
C VAL A 433 -10.20 -12.95 3.28
N ASN A 434 -9.39 -14.01 3.35
CA ASN A 434 -9.83 -15.34 3.72
C ASN A 434 -10.35 -15.36 5.17
N SER A 435 -11.62 -15.71 5.36
CA SER A 435 -12.26 -15.71 6.68
C SER A 435 -11.55 -16.60 7.70
N SER A 436 -10.91 -17.66 7.23
CA SER A 436 -10.19 -18.63 8.06
C SER A 436 -8.83 -18.15 8.57
N THR A 437 -8.24 -17.10 7.98
CA THR A 437 -6.86 -16.69 8.35
C THR A 437 -6.80 -15.41 9.16
N GLN A 438 -7.82 -14.58 9.07
CA GLN A 438 -7.79 -13.25 9.67
C GLN A 438 -8.17 -13.25 11.14
N ASN A 439 -7.44 -12.50 11.93
CA ASN A 439 -7.82 -12.15 13.28
C ASN A 439 -7.83 -10.62 13.41
N LEU A 440 -9.02 -10.05 13.56
CA LEU A 440 -9.23 -8.61 13.63
C LEU A 440 -8.74 -8.01 14.95
N ASN A 441 -8.62 -8.82 16.02
CA ASN A 441 -8.21 -8.34 17.33
C ASN A 441 -6.71 -8.07 17.41
N ASP A 442 -5.89 -9.01 16.90
CA ASP A 442 -4.43 -8.87 16.90
C ASP A 442 -3.89 -8.37 15.55
N ARG A 443 -4.73 -8.30 14.52
CA ARG A 443 -4.37 -7.89 13.16
C ARG A 443 -3.25 -8.76 12.56
N LEU A 444 -3.32 -10.06 12.79
CA LEU A 444 -2.39 -11.06 12.25
C LEU A 444 -3.13 -12.08 11.37
N ASN A 445 -2.41 -12.63 10.40
CA ASN A 445 -2.91 -13.71 9.56
C ASN A 445 -2.52 -15.06 10.18
N HIS A 446 -3.45 -15.70 10.87
CA HIS A 446 -3.29 -17.04 11.43
C HIS A 446 -3.44 -18.08 10.33
N LEU A 447 -2.37 -18.80 10.00
CA LEU A 447 -2.38 -19.69 8.85
C LEU A 447 -2.91 -21.10 9.21
N HIS A 448 -3.11 -21.38 10.50
CA HIS A 448 -3.58 -22.68 11.00
C HIS A 448 -2.83 -23.86 10.39
N GLN A 449 -1.57 -23.65 10.11
CA GLN A 449 -0.57 -24.64 9.75
C GLN A 449 0.44 -24.69 10.90
N PHE A 450 0.93 -25.88 11.20
CA PHE A 450 1.75 -26.07 12.39
C PHE A 450 3.09 -26.73 12.04
N LEU A 451 4.12 -26.30 12.77
CA LEU A 451 5.43 -26.93 12.84
C LEU A 451 5.54 -27.68 14.16
N THR A 452 5.87 -28.96 14.11
CA THR A 452 6.25 -29.76 15.28
C THR A 452 7.79 -29.78 15.37
N VAL A 453 8.35 -29.22 16.44
CA VAL A 453 9.78 -29.29 16.74
C VAL A 453 10.02 -30.51 17.61
N THR A 454 10.95 -31.39 17.21
CA THR A 454 11.31 -32.64 17.90
C THR A 454 12.78 -32.63 18.29
N ASN A 455 13.19 -33.58 19.16
CA ASN A 455 14.59 -33.81 19.53
C ASN A 455 15.36 -34.68 18.51
N ASP A 456 14.71 -35.16 17.47
CA ASP A 456 15.30 -36.09 16.49
C ASP A 456 16.19 -35.31 15.50
N GLU A 457 17.52 -35.40 15.67
CA GLU A 457 18.51 -34.68 14.86
C GLU A 457 18.54 -35.12 13.37
N ALA A 458 17.92 -36.26 13.03
CA ALA A 458 17.95 -36.82 11.67
C ALA A 458 17.04 -36.08 10.65
N LYS A 459 16.27 -35.08 11.06
CA LYS A 459 15.26 -34.45 10.21
C LYS A 459 15.65 -33.06 9.71
N ASN A 460 16.83 -32.92 9.11
CA ASN A 460 17.14 -31.77 8.25
C ASN A 460 16.29 -31.82 6.97
N SER A 461 15.20 -31.08 6.96
CA SER A 461 14.18 -31.23 5.93
C SER A 461 13.67 -29.92 5.41
N TYR A 462 14.26 -29.46 4.31
CA TYR A 462 13.67 -28.43 3.47
C TYR A 462 12.85 -29.06 2.34
N CYS A 463 11.78 -28.40 1.94
CA CYS A 463 10.99 -28.81 0.79
C CYS A 463 11.85 -28.70 -0.47
N SER A 464 12.03 -29.79 -1.23
CA SER A 464 12.81 -29.76 -2.46
C SER A 464 12.16 -28.82 -3.49
N LYS A 465 12.99 -28.06 -4.23
CA LYS A 465 12.56 -27.12 -5.30
C LYS A 465 11.61 -27.76 -6.35
N SER A 466 11.64 -29.10 -6.52
CA SER A 466 10.83 -29.82 -7.51
C SER A 466 9.32 -29.81 -7.27
N LYS A 467 8.86 -29.36 -6.08
CA LYS A 467 7.42 -29.24 -5.76
C LYS A 467 6.91 -27.80 -5.70
N ILE A 468 7.80 -26.82 -5.72
CA ILE A 468 7.46 -25.43 -5.83
C ILE A 468 7.40 -25.14 -7.34
N THR A 469 6.25 -25.42 -7.95
CA THR A 469 6.02 -25.22 -9.38
C THR A 469 6.20 -23.74 -9.70
N ASN A 470 7.21 -23.40 -10.50
CA ASN A 470 7.44 -22.13 -11.21
C ASN A 470 7.55 -20.84 -10.38
N SER A 471 7.51 -20.87 -9.06
CA SER A 471 7.74 -19.67 -8.25
C SER A 471 9.21 -19.64 -7.83
N TYR A 472 9.95 -18.71 -8.43
CA TYR A 472 11.29 -18.36 -7.98
C TYR A 472 11.17 -17.80 -6.55
N CYS A 473 11.76 -18.50 -5.59
CA CYS A 473 11.95 -17.96 -4.23
C CYS A 473 13.20 -17.10 -4.28
N PRO A 474 13.09 -15.79 -4.43
CA PRO A 474 14.26 -14.94 -4.57
C PRO A 474 15.08 -15.03 -3.29
N LEU A 475 16.24 -15.63 -3.38
CA LEU A 475 17.30 -15.38 -2.42
C LEU A 475 17.69 -13.92 -2.58
N PHE A 476 17.80 -13.19 -1.54
CA PHE A 476 18.16 -11.79 -1.27
C PHE A 476 18.96 -10.97 -2.30
N GLU A 477 19.07 -11.36 -3.57
CA GLU A 477 19.98 -10.75 -4.56
C GLU A 477 19.49 -9.42 -5.14
N ASP A 478 18.20 -9.06 -4.99
CA ASP A 478 17.60 -7.87 -5.64
C ASP A 478 17.07 -6.79 -4.66
N ASN A 479 17.51 -6.79 -3.41
CA ASN A 479 17.05 -5.78 -2.44
C ASN A 479 18.05 -4.62 -2.38
N ASP A 480 17.58 -3.44 -2.76
CA ASP A 480 18.26 -2.17 -2.55
C ASP A 480 18.60 -2.01 -1.05
N PRO A 481 19.90 -2.04 -0.67
CA PRO A 481 20.31 -1.92 0.73
C PRO A 481 19.92 -0.57 1.35
N GLU A 482 19.73 0.47 0.53
CA GLU A 482 19.35 1.81 0.98
C GLU A 482 17.87 1.91 1.37
N ALA A 483 17.06 0.90 1.02
CA ALA A 483 15.63 0.88 1.35
C ALA A 483 15.33 0.58 2.83
N TYR A 484 16.31 0.17 3.62
CA TYR A 484 16.13 -0.25 5.02
C TYR A 484 17.10 0.46 5.97
N PRO A 485 16.65 0.85 7.18
CA PRO A 485 17.57 1.27 8.25
C PRO A 485 18.64 0.20 8.54
N SER A 486 19.86 0.61 8.83
CA SER A 486 21.03 -0.30 8.97
C SER A 486 20.81 -1.44 9.99
N ASN A 487 20.12 -1.18 11.10
CA ASN A 487 19.78 -2.19 12.10
C ASN A 487 18.77 -3.24 11.59
N ILE A 488 17.92 -2.87 10.65
CA ILE A 488 16.96 -3.79 10.00
C ILE A 488 17.68 -4.58 8.91
N LEU A 489 18.59 -3.95 8.17
CA LEU A 489 19.33 -4.60 7.11
C LEU A 489 20.15 -5.80 7.63
N GLU A 490 20.79 -5.69 8.80
CA GLU A 490 21.49 -6.81 9.43
C GLU A 490 20.54 -7.95 9.84
N GLU A 491 19.36 -7.59 10.37
CA GLU A 491 18.36 -8.59 10.70
C GLU A 491 17.85 -9.33 9.45
N LEU A 492 17.72 -8.63 8.33
CA LEU A 492 17.26 -9.23 7.05
C LEU A 492 18.32 -10.14 6.41
N LYS A 493 19.61 -9.84 6.57
CA LYS A 493 20.72 -10.66 6.04
C LYS A 493 20.85 -12.03 6.72
N SER A 494 20.41 -12.17 7.96
CA SER A 494 20.45 -13.42 8.69
C SER A 494 19.15 -14.22 8.46
N ASN A 495 19.22 -15.48 8.11
CA ASN A 495 18.04 -16.36 7.99
C ASN A 495 17.62 -17.01 9.32
N VAL A 496 18.33 -16.76 10.40
CA VAL A 496 18.04 -17.34 11.72
C VAL A 496 16.87 -16.63 12.39
N MET A 497 15.89 -17.38 12.87
CA MET A 497 14.78 -16.87 13.67
C MET A 497 15.26 -16.48 15.08
N LYS A 498 14.63 -15.46 15.67
CA LYS A 498 14.85 -15.09 17.07
C LYS A 498 13.68 -15.57 17.92
N CYS A 499 13.97 -16.31 18.99
CA CYS A 499 12.96 -16.81 19.90
C CYS A 499 12.94 -16.03 21.21
N THR A 500 11.73 -15.82 21.73
CA THR A 500 11.45 -15.23 23.05
C THR A 500 10.47 -16.12 23.81
N SER A 501 10.65 -16.25 25.13
CA SER A 501 9.67 -16.91 26.00
C SER A 501 8.41 -16.06 26.09
N LEU A 502 7.26 -16.71 26.09
CA LEU A 502 5.97 -16.09 26.39
C LEU A 502 5.73 -16.26 27.90
N SER A 503 5.41 -15.15 28.56
CA SER A 503 5.01 -15.13 29.99
C SER A 503 3.60 -15.64 30.18
#